data_4f9104518c26ed97095ff9293fc7f819
#
_entry.id   4f9104518c26ed97095ff9293fc7f819
#
_cell.length_a   1.000
_cell.length_b   1.000
_cell.length_c   1.000
_cell.angle_alpha   90.00
_cell.angle_beta   90.00
_cell.angle_gamma   90.00
#
_symmetry.space_group_name_H-M   'P 1'
#
loop_
_entity.id
_entity.type
_entity.pdbx_description
1 polymer ?
#
loop_
_entity_poly.entity_id
_entity_poly.type
_entity_poly.pdbx_seq_one_letter_code
_entity_poly.pdbx_strand_id
1 'polypeptide(L)'
;MYLADVVTQIHHTMGSYLRGLLLLATNMFCIISIVAYIYDLPYPLVLALLAGIAEWIPIIGPIICGVPAIILAASISGSLAVKVFLTYAIIQFIDGQIIMPKIMGHVIKLHPLVIITVIFVGGYFYGIVGMMTAVPITAMLQIVLAKLWYFNSYYKQKDGTL
;
A
#
# COMPACT_ATOMS: atom_id res chain seq x y z
N MET A 1 -3.34 32.38 4.73
CA MET A 1 -3.01 31.53 5.88
C MET A 1 -3.54 30.11 5.67
N TYR A 2 -4.84 29.85 5.48
CA TYR A 2 -5.41 28.51 5.33
C TYR A 2 -4.88 27.68 4.13
N LEU A 3 -4.73 28.28 2.95
CA LEU A 3 -4.22 27.57 1.77
C LEU A 3 -2.77 27.09 1.97
N ALA A 4 -1.93 27.90 2.60
CA ALA A 4 -0.55 27.52 2.90
C ALA A 4 -0.49 26.31 3.84
N ASP A 5 -1.36 26.26 4.85
CA ASP A 5 -1.44 25.13 5.80
C ASP A 5 -1.91 23.84 5.11
N VAL A 6 -2.88 23.93 4.18
CA VAL A 6 -3.34 22.76 3.39
C VAL A 6 -2.20 22.23 2.53
N VAL A 7 -1.52 23.10 1.79
CA VAL A 7 -0.38 22.72 0.93
C VAL A 7 0.73 22.10 1.75
N THR A 8 1.09 22.69 2.88
CA THR A 8 2.14 22.16 3.77
C THR A 8 1.77 20.77 4.32
N GLN A 9 0.50 20.58 4.71
CA GLN A 9 0.02 19.30 5.21
C GLN A 9 0.01 18.22 4.12
N ILE A 10 -0.43 18.56 2.90
CA ILE A 10 -0.37 17.66 1.75
C ILE A 10 1.08 17.27 1.47
N HIS A 11 1.99 18.24 1.41
CA HIS A 11 3.41 17.99 1.13
C HIS A 11 4.05 17.06 2.18
N HIS A 12 3.75 17.30 3.46
CA HIS A 12 4.25 16.47 4.55
C HIS A 12 3.67 15.04 4.48
N THR A 13 2.36 14.91 4.25
CA THR A 13 1.69 13.60 4.16
C THR A 13 2.19 12.81 2.96
N MET A 14 2.34 13.44 1.79
CA MET A 14 2.85 12.79 0.59
C MET A 14 4.32 12.36 0.75
N GLY A 15 5.17 13.22 1.31
CA GLY A 15 6.55 12.88 1.57
C GLY A 15 6.69 11.70 2.55
N SER A 16 5.87 11.67 3.59
CA SER A 16 5.84 10.56 4.56
C SER A 16 5.29 9.28 3.95
N TYR A 17 4.24 9.38 3.12
CA TYR A 17 3.67 8.26 2.38
C TYR A 17 4.70 7.62 1.45
N LEU A 18 5.36 8.41 0.59
CA LEU A 18 6.35 7.91 -0.35
C LEU A 18 7.56 7.26 0.36
N ARG A 19 8.05 7.87 1.43
CA ARG A 19 9.12 7.26 2.24
C ARG A 19 8.69 5.93 2.85
N GLY A 20 7.48 5.88 3.42
CA GLY A 20 6.93 4.66 3.98
C GLY A 20 6.78 3.57 2.92
N LEU A 21 6.29 3.92 1.73
CA LEU A 21 6.11 3.01 0.61
C LEU A 21 7.46 2.45 0.11
N LEU A 22 8.49 3.29 0.00
CA LEU A 22 9.84 2.85 -0.36
C LEU A 22 10.43 1.92 0.69
N LEU A 23 10.19 2.18 1.98
CA LEU A 23 10.64 1.30 3.06
C LEU A 23 9.94 -0.06 3.00
N LEU A 24 8.61 -0.09 2.78
CA LEU A 24 7.85 -1.34 2.60
C LEU A 24 8.35 -2.11 1.38
N ALA A 25 8.49 -1.46 0.25
CA ALA A 25 8.99 -2.07 -0.98
C ALA A 25 10.40 -2.67 -0.80
N THR A 26 11.31 -1.93 -0.15
CA THR A 26 12.66 -2.41 0.14
C THR A 26 12.64 -3.58 1.11
N ASN A 27 11.84 -3.49 2.17
CA ASN A 27 11.69 -4.57 3.15
C ASN A 27 11.19 -5.86 2.48
N MET A 28 10.13 -5.74 1.66
CA MET A 28 9.55 -6.89 0.96
C MET A 28 10.54 -7.47 -0.07
N PHE A 29 11.25 -6.60 -0.82
CA PHE A 29 12.33 -7.04 -1.71
C PHE A 29 13.37 -7.89 -0.96
N CYS A 30 13.85 -7.43 0.20
CA CYS A 30 14.86 -8.15 0.98
C CYS A 30 14.31 -9.49 1.51
N ILE A 31 13.10 -9.49 2.08
CA ILE A 31 12.49 -10.70 2.63
C ILE A 31 12.29 -11.75 1.53
N ILE A 32 11.69 -11.36 0.41
CA ILE A 32 11.41 -12.29 -0.69
C ILE A 32 12.70 -12.76 -1.38
N SER A 33 13.73 -11.91 -1.48
CA SER A 33 15.05 -12.35 -1.95
C SER A 33 15.57 -13.51 -1.08
N ILE A 34 15.58 -13.32 0.23
CA ILE A 34 16.07 -14.35 1.17
C ILE A 34 15.26 -15.64 1.04
N VAL A 35 13.93 -15.55 1.00
CA VAL A 35 13.04 -16.70 0.88
C VAL A 35 13.25 -17.43 -0.44
N ALA A 36 13.37 -16.71 -1.55
CA ALA A 36 13.57 -17.30 -2.87
C ALA A 36 14.93 -18.00 -2.98
N TYR A 37 15.97 -17.48 -2.33
CA TYR A 37 17.28 -18.15 -2.24
C TYR A 37 17.25 -19.39 -1.33
N ILE A 38 16.55 -19.33 -0.19
CA ILE A 38 16.44 -20.48 0.74
C ILE A 38 15.72 -21.67 0.08
N TYR A 39 14.73 -21.38 -0.77
CA TYR A 39 13.97 -22.41 -1.47
C TYR A 39 14.52 -22.78 -2.84
N ASP A 40 15.70 -22.26 -3.23
CA ASP A 40 16.32 -22.46 -4.55
C ASP A 40 15.34 -22.19 -5.70
N LEU A 41 14.51 -21.15 -5.58
CA LEU A 41 13.56 -20.81 -6.62
C LEU A 41 14.29 -20.20 -7.82
N PRO A 42 13.84 -20.49 -9.05
CA PRO A 42 14.38 -19.83 -10.23
C PRO A 42 14.08 -18.34 -10.18
N TYR A 43 15.06 -17.55 -10.65
CA TYR A 43 14.94 -16.08 -10.74
C TYR A 43 14.67 -15.35 -9.42
N PRO A 44 15.41 -15.61 -8.32
CA PRO A 44 15.10 -15.11 -6.99
C PRO A 44 15.00 -13.58 -6.91
N LEU A 45 15.91 -12.86 -7.59
CA LEU A 45 15.91 -11.41 -7.60
C LEU A 45 14.74 -10.82 -8.42
N VAL A 46 14.27 -11.53 -9.45
CA VAL A 46 13.09 -11.09 -10.22
C VAL A 46 11.84 -11.22 -9.36
N LEU A 47 11.68 -12.33 -8.63
CA LEU A 47 10.57 -12.52 -7.70
C LEU A 47 10.57 -11.46 -6.60
N ALA A 48 11.73 -11.15 -6.05
CA ALA A 48 11.89 -10.13 -5.04
C ALA A 48 11.57 -8.72 -5.58
N LEU A 49 12.02 -8.40 -6.80
CA LEU A 49 11.72 -7.12 -7.44
C LEU A 49 10.22 -6.95 -7.70
N LEU A 50 9.57 -8.00 -8.20
CA LEU A 50 8.12 -8.01 -8.39
C LEU A 50 7.39 -7.79 -7.05
N ALA A 51 7.83 -8.43 -5.97
CA ALA A 51 7.25 -8.24 -4.65
C ALA A 51 7.41 -6.81 -4.13
N GLY A 52 8.59 -6.21 -4.29
CA GLY A 52 8.82 -4.82 -3.91
C GLY A 52 7.99 -3.81 -4.71
N ILE A 53 7.88 -4.02 -6.04
CA ILE A 53 7.02 -3.17 -6.88
C ILE A 53 5.54 -3.36 -6.53
N ALA A 54 5.12 -4.56 -6.22
CA ALA A 54 3.74 -4.88 -5.87
C ALA A 54 3.25 -4.15 -4.61
N GLU A 55 4.14 -3.81 -3.67
CA GLU A 55 3.80 -3.00 -2.49
C GLU A 55 3.20 -1.62 -2.82
N TRP A 56 3.40 -1.13 -4.03
CA TRP A 56 2.81 0.14 -4.48
C TRP A 56 1.28 0.05 -4.65
N ILE A 57 0.73 -1.15 -4.75
CA ILE A 57 -0.72 -1.38 -4.80
C ILE A 57 -1.12 -2.08 -3.50
N PRO A 58 -1.54 -1.33 -2.46
CA PRO A 58 -1.86 -1.91 -1.17
C PRO A 58 -2.88 -3.05 -1.27
N ILE A 59 -2.70 -4.11 -0.48
CA ILE A 59 -3.57 -5.29 -0.38
C ILE A 59 -3.50 -6.20 -1.62
N ILE A 60 -3.67 -5.66 -2.82
CA ILE A 60 -3.76 -6.44 -4.06
C ILE A 60 -2.36 -6.86 -4.54
N GLY A 61 -1.41 -5.95 -4.50
CA GLY A 61 -0.05 -6.18 -4.98
C GLY A 61 0.62 -7.39 -4.33
N PRO A 62 0.72 -7.42 -3.00
CA PRO A 62 1.31 -8.55 -2.28
C PRO A 62 0.67 -9.90 -2.61
N ILE A 63 -0.64 -9.95 -2.83
CA ILE A 63 -1.34 -11.19 -3.21
C ILE A 63 -0.91 -11.64 -4.61
N ILE A 64 -0.86 -10.70 -5.57
CA ILE A 64 -0.52 -11.03 -6.97
C ILE A 64 0.93 -11.47 -7.10
N CYS A 65 1.88 -10.87 -6.36
CA CYS A 65 3.30 -11.22 -6.49
C CYS A 65 3.64 -12.61 -5.94
N GLY A 66 2.82 -13.18 -5.05
CA GLY A 66 2.99 -14.55 -4.55
C GLY A 66 2.69 -15.61 -5.61
N VAL A 67 1.81 -15.31 -6.57
CA VAL A 67 1.38 -16.27 -7.59
C VAL A 67 2.53 -16.78 -8.46
N PRO A 68 3.40 -15.95 -9.04
CA PRO A 68 4.55 -16.42 -9.82
C PRO A 68 5.50 -17.31 -9.01
N ALA A 69 5.77 -16.96 -7.76
CA ALA A 69 6.65 -17.75 -6.90
C ALA A 69 6.07 -19.14 -6.62
N ILE A 70 4.76 -19.23 -6.35
CA ILE A 70 4.06 -20.50 -6.12
C ILE A 70 4.03 -21.36 -7.39
N ILE A 71 3.79 -20.75 -8.56
CA ILE A 71 3.80 -21.45 -9.86
C ILE A 71 5.20 -22.02 -10.15
N LEU A 72 6.25 -21.24 -9.95
CA LEU A 72 7.62 -21.68 -10.13
C LEU A 72 7.97 -22.81 -9.14
N ALA A 73 7.58 -22.71 -7.89
CA ALA A 73 7.76 -23.77 -6.92
C ALA A 73 7.00 -25.05 -7.31
N ALA A 74 5.78 -24.93 -7.84
CA ALA A 74 4.98 -26.04 -8.31
C ALA A 74 5.59 -26.77 -9.52
N SER A 75 6.31 -26.05 -10.37
CA SER A 75 7.04 -26.67 -11.49
C SER A 75 8.22 -27.52 -11.04
N ILE A 76 8.73 -27.33 -9.83
CA ILE A 76 9.80 -28.13 -9.25
C ILE A 76 9.21 -29.32 -8.46
N SER A 77 8.33 -29.03 -7.50
CA SER A 77 7.59 -30.07 -6.78
C SER A 77 6.34 -29.52 -6.08
N GLY A 78 5.30 -30.34 -5.96
CA GLY A 78 4.08 -29.98 -5.23
C GLY A 78 4.33 -29.66 -3.75
N SER A 79 5.26 -30.38 -3.10
CA SER A 79 5.62 -30.12 -1.70
C SER A 79 6.31 -28.77 -1.52
N LEU A 80 7.14 -28.36 -2.48
CA LEU A 80 7.78 -27.05 -2.48
C LEU A 80 6.75 -25.92 -2.68
N ALA A 81 5.77 -26.12 -3.58
CA ALA A 81 4.69 -25.17 -3.78
C ALA A 81 3.91 -24.88 -2.49
N VAL A 82 3.58 -25.93 -1.73
CA VAL A 82 2.90 -25.78 -0.43
C VAL A 82 3.76 -25.02 0.58
N LYS A 83 5.05 -25.33 0.69
CA LYS A 83 5.98 -24.60 1.57
C LYS A 83 6.08 -23.13 1.20
N VAL A 84 6.26 -22.83 -0.07
CA VAL A 84 6.33 -21.44 -0.57
C VAL A 84 5.02 -20.71 -0.31
N PHE A 85 3.87 -21.32 -0.58
CA PHE A 85 2.56 -20.74 -0.31
C PHE A 85 2.39 -20.38 1.18
N LEU A 86 2.71 -21.33 2.08
CA LEU A 86 2.59 -21.08 3.53
C LEU A 86 3.56 -19.99 4.00
N THR A 87 4.79 -19.98 3.47
CA THR A 87 5.77 -18.94 3.80
C THR A 87 5.30 -17.57 3.35
N TYR A 88 4.80 -17.44 2.11
CA TYR A 88 4.22 -16.19 1.63
C TYR A 88 3.01 -15.77 2.46
N ALA A 89 2.12 -16.69 2.83
CA ALA A 89 0.96 -16.38 3.66
C ALA A 89 1.39 -15.83 5.04
N ILE A 90 2.41 -16.40 5.66
CA ILE A 90 2.96 -15.92 6.94
C ILE A 90 3.59 -14.53 6.76
N ILE A 91 4.40 -14.33 5.72
CA ILE A 91 5.01 -13.03 5.43
C ILE A 91 3.94 -11.97 5.24
N GLN A 92 2.91 -12.25 4.44
CA GLN A 92 1.79 -11.35 4.18
C GLN A 92 1.02 -11.02 5.46
N PHE A 93 0.81 -12.00 6.32
CA PHE A 93 0.17 -11.78 7.62
C PHE A 93 1.02 -10.85 8.49
N ILE A 94 2.32 -11.07 8.59
CA ILE A 94 3.25 -10.23 9.37
C ILE A 94 3.32 -8.83 8.76
N ASP A 95 3.43 -8.72 7.45
CA ASP A 95 3.47 -7.43 6.76
C ASP A 95 2.19 -6.62 7.04
N GLY A 96 1.03 -7.19 6.78
CA GLY A 96 -0.26 -6.51 6.95
C GLY A 96 -0.61 -6.16 8.39
N GLN A 97 -0.23 -6.99 9.38
CA GLN A 97 -0.59 -6.78 10.79
C GLN A 97 0.47 -6.03 11.60
N ILE A 98 1.73 -6.07 11.20
CA ILE A 98 2.83 -5.54 12.01
C ILE A 98 3.63 -4.47 11.24
N ILE A 99 4.13 -4.80 10.06
CA ILE A 99 5.10 -3.94 9.35
C ILE A 99 4.38 -2.73 8.77
N MET A 100 3.34 -2.95 7.98
CA MET A 100 2.56 -1.89 7.34
C MET A 100 1.97 -0.89 8.36
N PRO A 101 1.31 -1.31 9.47
CA PRO A 101 0.84 -0.38 10.49
C PRO A 101 1.94 0.41 11.18
N LYS A 102 3.11 -0.19 11.41
CA LYS A 102 4.25 0.50 12.01
C LYS A 102 4.84 1.58 11.09
N ILE A 103 4.91 1.30 9.79
CA ILE A 103 5.50 2.22 8.81
C ILE A 103 4.47 3.28 8.36
N MET A 104 3.23 2.88 8.11
CA MET A 104 2.19 3.73 7.49
C MET A 104 1.11 4.22 8.45
N GLY A 105 0.98 3.65 9.66
CA GLY A 105 -0.18 3.82 10.54
C GLY A 105 -0.51 5.24 10.98
N HIS A 106 0.44 6.19 10.84
CA HIS A 106 0.21 7.62 11.12
C HIS A 106 -0.06 8.45 9.86
N VAL A 107 0.19 7.88 8.69
CA VAL A 107 0.15 8.60 7.40
C VAL A 107 -1.19 8.43 6.70
N ILE A 108 -1.77 7.23 6.78
CA ILE A 108 -3.03 6.89 6.10
C ILE A 108 -4.09 6.57 7.14
N LYS A 109 -5.03 7.52 7.34
CA LYS A 109 -6.22 7.34 8.20
C LYS A 109 -7.45 6.97 7.36
N LEU A 110 -7.28 6.14 6.34
CA LEU A 110 -8.38 5.68 5.50
C LEU A 110 -8.90 4.34 5.98
N HIS A 111 -10.23 4.17 5.94
CA HIS A 111 -10.85 2.88 6.22
C HIS A 111 -10.47 1.86 5.13
N PRO A 112 -10.19 0.59 5.44
CA PRO A 112 -9.77 -0.42 4.46
C PRO A 112 -10.72 -0.55 3.26
N LEU A 113 -12.03 -0.44 3.48
CA LEU A 113 -13.02 -0.46 2.39
C LEU A 113 -12.83 0.69 1.41
N VAL A 114 -12.47 1.88 1.89
CA VAL A 114 -12.18 3.03 1.02
C VAL A 114 -10.95 2.74 0.16
N ILE A 115 -9.89 2.19 0.77
CA ILE A 115 -8.67 1.83 0.05
C ILE A 115 -8.97 0.85 -1.08
N ILE A 116 -9.71 -0.23 -0.79
CA ILE A 116 -10.11 -1.22 -1.80
C ILE A 116 -10.91 -0.56 -2.92
N THR A 117 -11.93 0.23 -2.57
CA THR A 117 -12.80 0.88 -3.55
C THR A 117 -12.02 1.81 -4.47
N VAL A 118 -11.15 2.68 -3.91
CA VAL A 118 -10.40 3.63 -4.75
C VAL A 118 -9.35 2.95 -5.62
N ILE A 119 -8.78 1.83 -5.19
CA ILE A 119 -7.87 1.03 -6.01
C ILE A 119 -8.63 0.43 -7.21
N PHE A 120 -9.83 -0.15 -7.00
CA PHE A 120 -10.65 -0.66 -8.09
C PHE A 120 -11.08 0.44 -9.06
N VAL A 121 -11.53 1.58 -8.54
CA VAL A 121 -11.92 2.74 -9.36
C VAL A 121 -10.71 3.27 -10.15
N GLY A 122 -9.56 3.47 -9.48
CA GLY A 122 -8.34 3.89 -10.14
C GLY A 122 -7.88 2.91 -11.21
N GLY A 123 -7.96 1.62 -10.92
CA GLY A 123 -7.65 0.54 -11.86
C GLY A 123 -8.55 0.52 -13.08
N TYR A 124 -9.84 0.77 -12.90
CA TYR A 124 -10.80 0.85 -14.01
C TYR A 124 -10.51 1.99 -14.98
N PHE A 125 -10.16 3.18 -14.46
CA PHE A 125 -9.94 4.35 -15.31
C PHE A 125 -8.52 4.46 -15.88
N TYR A 126 -7.50 4.07 -15.12
CA TYR A 126 -6.09 4.32 -15.45
C TYR A 126 -5.19 3.08 -15.31
N GLY A 127 -5.78 1.89 -15.19
CA GLY A 127 -5.04 0.63 -15.06
C GLY A 127 -4.11 0.61 -13.85
N ILE A 128 -2.93 0.01 -13.99
CA ILE A 128 -1.96 -0.17 -12.91
C ILE A 128 -1.52 1.18 -12.30
N VAL A 129 -1.30 2.19 -13.12
CA VAL A 129 -0.92 3.54 -12.66
C VAL A 129 -2.02 4.15 -11.79
N GLY A 130 -3.29 3.94 -12.16
CA GLY A 130 -4.44 4.36 -11.37
C GLY A 130 -4.51 3.66 -10.02
N MET A 131 -4.24 2.35 -9.96
CA MET A 131 -4.19 1.59 -8.71
C MET A 131 -3.10 2.14 -7.77
N MET A 132 -1.90 2.38 -8.29
CA MET A 132 -0.76 2.89 -7.52
C MET A 132 -0.99 4.29 -6.97
N THR A 133 -1.68 5.15 -7.73
CA THR A 133 -1.91 6.55 -7.36
C THR A 133 -3.23 6.76 -6.59
N ALA A 134 -4.11 5.79 -6.55
CA ALA A 134 -5.43 5.90 -5.93
C ALA A 134 -5.37 6.30 -4.45
N VAL A 135 -4.53 5.62 -3.67
CA VAL A 135 -4.42 5.87 -2.22
C VAL A 135 -3.85 7.26 -1.91
N PRO A 136 -2.72 7.71 -2.50
CA PRO A 136 -2.22 9.06 -2.25
C PRO A 136 -3.18 10.15 -2.69
N ILE A 137 -3.87 9.99 -3.82
CA ILE A 137 -4.88 10.96 -4.28
C ILE A 137 -6.03 11.04 -3.27
N THR A 138 -6.52 9.90 -2.79
CA THR A 138 -7.61 9.86 -1.80
C THR A 138 -7.19 10.47 -0.47
N ALA A 139 -5.96 10.25 -0.02
CA ALA A 139 -5.44 10.87 1.19
C ALA A 139 -5.35 12.40 1.06
N MET A 140 -4.94 12.92 -0.10
CA MET A 140 -4.97 14.37 -0.38
C MET A 140 -6.39 14.92 -0.37
N LEU A 141 -7.33 14.24 -1.02
CA LEU A 141 -8.75 14.64 -1.03
C LEU A 141 -9.33 14.65 0.38
N GLN A 142 -9.02 13.68 1.21
CA GLN A 142 -9.46 13.63 2.59
C GLN A 142 -8.98 14.86 3.39
N ILE A 143 -7.72 15.27 3.22
CA ILE A 143 -7.17 16.46 3.89
C ILE A 143 -7.94 17.72 3.46
N VAL A 144 -8.17 17.90 2.17
CA VAL A 144 -8.90 19.03 1.62
C VAL A 144 -10.34 19.08 2.13
N LEU A 145 -11.06 17.95 2.03
CA LEU A 145 -12.45 17.85 2.48
C LEU A 145 -12.60 18.08 3.99
N ALA A 146 -11.71 17.52 4.80
CA ALA A 146 -11.74 17.74 6.26
C ALA A 146 -11.57 19.22 6.62
N LYS A 147 -10.67 19.94 5.94
CA LYS A 147 -10.48 21.38 6.18
C LYS A 147 -11.63 22.22 5.67
N LEU A 148 -12.22 21.88 4.52
CA LEU A 148 -13.41 22.58 4.00
C LEU A 148 -14.60 22.41 4.95
N TRP A 149 -14.78 21.20 5.50
CA TRP A 149 -15.87 20.92 6.46
C TRP A 149 -15.68 21.68 7.77
N TYR A 150 -14.45 21.72 8.30
CA TYR A 150 -14.13 22.50 9.50
C TYR A 150 -14.38 24.01 9.29
N PHE A 151 -14.00 24.54 8.14
CA PHE A 151 -14.23 25.92 7.76
C PHE A 151 -15.73 26.27 7.71
N ASN A 152 -16.52 25.44 7.03
CA ASN A 152 -17.97 25.62 6.92
C ASN A 152 -18.67 25.52 8.30
N SER A 153 -18.24 24.61 9.14
CA SER A 153 -18.76 24.45 10.52
C SER A 153 -18.46 25.67 11.39
N TYR A 154 -17.25 26.23 11.27
CA TYR A 154 -16.85 27.42 12.01
C TYR A 154 -17.68 28.66 11.62
N TYR A 155 -17.97 28.84 10.33
CA TYR A 155 -18.83 29.96 9.87
C TYR A 155 -20.28 29.81 10.33
N LYS A 156 -20.85 28.60 10.25
CA LYS A 156 -22.21 28.33 10.74
C LYS A 156 -22.37 28.64 12.24
N GLN A 157 -21.38 28.33 13.04
CA GLN A 157 -21.38 28.59 14.47
C GLN A 157 -21.25 30.09 14.78
N LYS A 158 -20.57 30.86 13.92
CA LYS A 158 -20.39 32.31 14.07
C LYS A 158 -21.63 33.10 13.63
N ASP A 159 -22.39 32.58 12.65
CA ASP A 159 -23.59 33.21 12.11
C ASP A 159 -24.88 32.84 12.88
N GLY A 160 -24.76 32.10 14.01
CA GLY A 160 -25.90 31.84 14.92
C GLY A 160 -27.03 30.98 14.31
N THR A 161 -26.76 30.20 13.27
CA THR A 161 -27.76 29.36 12.58
C THR A 161 -27.83 27.91 13.10
N LEU A 162 -27.44 27.68 14.36
CA LEU A 162 -27.68 26.45 15.13
C LEU A 162 -28.24 26.80 16.49
#